data_d52af469c3d19470fea5cc38eacf2766
#
_entry.id   d52af469c3d19470fea5cc38eacf2766
#
_cell.length_a   1.000
_cell.length_b   1.000
_cell.length_c   1.000
_cell.angle_alpha   90.00
_cell.angle_beta   90.00
_cell.angle_gamma   90.00
#
_symmetry.space_group_name_H-M   'P 1'
#
loop_
_entity.id
_entity.type
_entity.pdbx_description
1 polymer ?
#
loop_
_entity_poly.entity_id
_entity_poly.type
_entity_poly.pdbx_seq_one_letter_code
_entity_poly.pdbx_strand_id
1 'polypeptide(L)'
;MKCISCGSDNPDRAKFCGECGAAMAARCKACNVELPTGAKFCLECGAKVGGPPPVPPSRETPKHLADKIRQSKSAVEGERKQVTVLFADVKGSMELAESLDPEAFSRVMSRFFAILTEGVERFEGFVDKFTGDGIMALFGAPIAHEDHAQRACYAALHLRDEIARYASELKRAQGLSFSTRMGLNSGEVVVGTISDDLRMDYTAQGHTVGLAQRMENLAEPNTCFVSANTAALARGYFDLEDLGEFRVKGVANPMHVHRLNGMGSSRSRFDVSRSRGLSRFVGRASDLRTLEDALEQTAAGNGQVIGVVA
;
A
#
# COMPACT_ATOMS: atom_id res chain seq x y z
N MET A 1 -11.18 1.42 43.36
CA MET A 1 -10.26 0.66 42.48
C MET A 1 -8.81 0.94 42.82
N LYS A 2 -7.89 -0.05 42.70
CA LYS A 2 -6.48 0.16 42.99
C LYS A 2 -5.73 0.74 41.79
N CYS A 3 -4.86 1.72 42.05
CA CYS A 3 -4.01 2.30 41.03
C CYS A 3 -2.96 1.28 40.55
N ILE A 4 -2.85 1.09 39.21
CA ILE A 4 -1.89 0.16 38.62
C ILE A 4 -0.44 0.64 38.80
N SER A 5 -0.22 1.95 38.93
CA SER A 5 1.12 2.54 39.03
C SER A 5 1.68 2.60 40.46
N CYS A 6 0.86 2.86 41.49
CA CYS A 6 1.34 3.04 42.86
C CYS A 6 0.64 2.15 43.91
N GLY A 7 -0.40 1.38 43.51
CA GLY A 7 -1.12 0.47 44.39
C GLY A 7 -2.13 1.14 45.34
N SER A 8 -2.26 2.46 45.36
CA SER A 8 -3.17 3.19 46.23
C SER A 8 -4.64 2.93 45.88
N ASP A 9 -5.48 2.87 46.91
CA ASP A 9 -6.92 2.73 46.73
C ASP A 9 -7.56 4.06 46.33
N ASN A 10 -8.38 4.03 45.29
CA ASN A 10 -9.09 5.19 44.75
C ASN A 10 -10.59 4.88 44.61
N PRO A 11 -11.45 5.91 44.60
CA PRO A 11 -12.88 5.73 44.32
C PRO A 11 -13.11 5.04 42.98
N ASP A 12 -14.17 4.23 42.84
CA ASP A 12 -14.43 3.41 41.65
C ASP A 12 -14.69 4.20 40.36
N ARG A 13 -14.87 5.52 40.46
CA ARG A 13 -15.04 6.43 39.32
C ARG A 13 -13.89 7.42 39.12
N ALA A 14 -12.79 7.22 39.81
CA ALA A 14 -11.64 8.13 39.68
C ALA A 14 -11.01 7.99 38.28
N LYS A 15 -10.90 9.11 37.57
CA LYS A 15 -10.21 9.17 36.26
C LYS A 15 -8.70 9.19 36.40
N PHE A 16 -8.20 9.68 37.54
CA PHE A 16 -6.78 9.74 37.86
C PHE A 16 -6.57 9.32 39.30
N CYS A 17 -5.42 8.72 39.58
CA CYS A 17 -5.05 8.37 40.96
C CYS A 17 -4.79 9.63 41.77
N GLY A 18 -5.41 9.73 42.95
CA GLY A 18 -5.25 10.87 43.85
C GLY A 18 -3.84 10.98 44.41
N GLU A 19 -3.06 9.90 44.47
CA GLU A 19 -1.72 9.90 45.04
C GLU A 19 -0.60 10.13 44.03
N CYS A 20 -0.68 9.47 42.83
CA CYS A 20 0.41 9.55 41.84
C CYS A 20 0.01 10.20 40.51
N GLY A 21 -1.25 10.63 40.36
CA GLY A 21 -1.75 11.29 39.15
C GLY A 21 -1.90 10.38 37.93
N ALA A 22 -1.61 9.07 38.03
CA ALA A 22 -1.73 8.15 36.91
C ALA A 22 -3.21 7.99 36.51
N ALA A 23 -3.46 7.90 35.18
CA ALA A 23 -4.82 7.66 34.67
C ALA A 23 -5.36 6.31 35.15
N MET A 24 -6.58 6.33 35.71
CA MET A 24 -7.26 5.16 36.31
C MET A 24 -8.14 4.41 35.31
N ALA A 25 -8.59 5.07 34.25
CA ALA A 25 -9.35 4.40 33.18
C ALA A 25 -8.40 3.60 32.29
N ALA A 26 -8.65 2.30 32.19
CA ALA A 26 -7.94 1.46 31.23
C ALA A 26 -8.30 1.91 29.81
N ARG A 27 -7.31 2.29 29.02
CA ARG A 27 -7.48 2.58 27.59
C ARG A 27 -6.98 1.43 26.75
N CYS A 28 -7.65 1.18 25.63
CA CYS A 28 -7.22 0.18 24.67
C CYS A 28 -5.85 0.56 24.09
N LYS A 29 -4.87 -0.34 24.18
CA LYS A 29 -3.52 -0.11 23.63
C LYS A 29 -3.49 -0.04 22.10
N ALA A 30 -4.53 -0.56 21.43
CA ALA A 30 -4.61 -0.59 19.97
C ALA A 30 -5.34 0.64 19.38
N CYS A 31 -6.46 1.09 19.98
CA CYS A 31 -7.28 2.18 19.44
C CYS A 31 -7.46 3.37 20.41
N ASN A 32 -6.87 3.30 21.59
CA ASN A 32 -6.88 4.35 22.64
C ASN A 32 -8.27 4.70 23.19
N VAL A 33 -9.32 3.92 22.90
CA VAL A 33 -10.67 4.11 23.45
C VAL A 33 -10.70 3.70 24.93
N GLU A 34 -11.55 4.33 25.72
CA GLU A 34 -11.77 3.98 27.12
C GLU A 34 -12.46 2.62 27.22
N LEU A 35 -11.87 1.74 28.03
CA LEU A 35 -12.38 0.38 28.22
C LEU A 35 -13.26 0.30 29.46
N PRO A 36 -14.40 -0.40 29.39
CA PRO A 36 -15.18 -0.71 30.58
C PRO A 36 -14.35 -1.50 31.60
N THR A 37 -14.59 -1.28 32.88
CA THR A 37 -13.89 -1.99 33.97
C THR A 37 -14.10 -3.48 33.85
N GLY A 38 -13.02 -4.27 33.73
CA GLY A 38 -13.07 -5.72 33.58
C GLY A 38 -13.28 -6.23 32.14
N ALA A 39 -13.25 -5.36 31.15
CA ALA A 39 -13.34 -5.77 29.74
C ALA A 39 -12.16 -6.69 29.36
N LYS A 40 -12.47 -7.88 28.82
CA LYS A 40 -11.45 -8.80 28.30
C LYS A 40 -11.03 -8.45 26.87
N PHE A 41 -11.88 -7.72 26.15
CA PHE A 41 -11.65 -7.24 24.78
C PHE A 41 -12.15 -5.81 24.64
N CYS A 42 -11.53 -5.04 23.76
CA CYS A 42 -12.00 -3.71 23.40
C CYS A 42 -13.27 -3.81 22.54
N LEU A 43 -14.31 -3.08 22.93
CA LEU A 43 -15.59 -3.09 22.22
C LEU A 43 -15.53 -2.37 20.84
N GLU A 44 -14.51 -1.52 20.65
CA GLU A 44 -14.37 -0.76 19.40
C GLU A 44 -13.46 -1.43 18.36
N CYS A 45 -12.37 -2.09 18.81
CA CYS A 45 -11.38 -2.67 17.89
C CYS A 45 -11.14 -4.17 18.12
N GLY A 46 -11.85 -4.81 19.06
CA GLY A 46 -11.70 -6.22 19.36
C GLY A 46 -10.39 -6.64 20.05
N ALA A 47 -9.45 -5.72 20.27
CA ALA A 47 -8.17 -6.04 20.86
C ALA A 47 -8.32 -6.58 22.30
N LYS A 48 -7.58 -7.65 22.63
CA LYS A 48 -7.60 -8.25 23.96
C LYS A 48 -6.99 -7.29 24.98
N VAL A 49 -7.73 -7.01 26.04
CA VAL A 49 -7.29 -6.16 27.15
C VAL A 49 -6.34 -6.98 28.02
N GLY A 50 -5.07 -6.56 28.12
CA GLY A 50 -4.06 -7.22 28.97
C GLY A 50 -3.31 -8.39 28.33
N GLY A 51 -3.55 -8.72 27.06
CA GLY A 51 -2.68 -9.60 26.26
C GLY A 51 -1.62 -8.78 25.52
N PRO A 52 -0.45 -9.37 25.15
CA PRO A 52 0.37 -8.74 24.14
C PRO A 52 -0.51 -8.57 22.87
N PRO A 53 -0.43 -7.41 22.16
CA PRO A 53 -1.07 -7.28 20.86
C PRO A 53 -0.60 -8.45 19.98
N PRO A 54 -1.43 -8.94 19.02
CA PRO A 54 -0.93 -9.83 18.00
C PRO A 54 0.31 -9.16 17.41
N VAL A 55 1.47 -9.81 17.56
CA VAL A 55 2.76 -9.27 17.08
C VAL A 55 2.62 -9.25 15.57
N PRO A 56 2.52 -8.07 14.93
CA PRO A 56 2.64 -8.03 13.48
C PRO A 56 4.00 -8.63 13.10
N PRO A 57 4.11 -9.29 11.94
CA PRO A 57 5.39 -9.81 11.48
C PRO A 57 6.45 -8.72 11.65
N SER A 58 7.62 -9.10 12.16
CA SER A 58 8.67 -8.18 12.64
C SER A 58 8.83 -7.00 11.67
N ARG A 59 8.72 -5.78 12.20
CA ARG A 59 8.89 -4.50 11.45
C ARG A 59 10.37 -4.26 11.05
N GLU A 60 11.15 -5.31 10.91
CA GLU A 60 12.52 -5.16 10.44
C GLU A 60 12.47 -4.87 8.94
N THR A 61 12.85 -3.66 8.57
CA THR A 61 13.08 -3.30 7.17
C THR A 61 14.05 -4.32 6.57
N PRO A 62 13.72 -4.98 5.44
CA PRO A 62 14.61 -5.94 4.82
C PRO A 62 16.01 -5.34 4.65
N LYS A 63 17.06 -6.11 4.98
CA LYS A 63 18.45 -5.60 5.00
C LYS A 63 18.85 -4.90 3.71
N HIS A 64 18.44 -5.44 2.55
CA HIS A 64 18.73 -4.84 1.24
C HIS A 64 18.04 -3.48 1.05
N LEU A 65 16.86 -3.27 1.64
CA LEU A 65 16.16 -2.00 1.60
C LEU A 65 16.78 -1.02 2.61
N ALA A 66 17.13 -1.48 3.81
CA ALA A 66 17.83 -0.69 4.81
C ALA A 66 19.19 -0.17 4.29
N ASP A 67 19.94 -1.00 3.57
CA ASP A 67 21.21 -0.59 2.96
C ASP A 67 21.02 0.41 1.83
N LYS A 68 20.01 0.23 0.98
CA LYS A 68 19.65 1.22 -0.06
C LYS A 68 19.21 2.55 0.55
N ILE A 69 18.44 2.53 1.63
CA ILE A 69 18.01 3.73 2.36
C ILE A 69 19.23 4.47 2.95
N ARG A 70 20.16 3.76 3.58
CA ARG A 70 21.40 4.36 4.11
C ARG A 70 22.28 4.99 3.04
N GLN A 71 22.27 4.44 1.84
CA GLN A 71 23.03 4.94 0.69
C GLN A 71 22.34 6.12 -0.02
N SER A 72 21.02 6.23 0.10
CA SER A 72 20.28 7.35 -0.48
C SER A 72 20.44 8.57 0.43
N LYS A 73 21.14 9.61 -0.04
CA LYS A 73 21.28 10.91 0.65
C LYS A 73 19.97 11.69 0.82
N SER A 74 18.85 11.14 0.34
CA SER A 74 17.53 11.78 0.30
C SER A 74 16.63 11.50 1.51
N ALA A 75 17.17 10.95 2.59
CA ALA A 75 16.43 10.76 3.85
C ALA A 75 16.46 12.05 4.71
N VAL A 76 16.22 13.22 4.09
CA VAL A 76 16.12 14.50 4.81
C VAL A 76 14.67 14.67 5.30
N GLU A 77 14.51 15.01 6.58
CA GLU A 77 13.22 15.28 7.19
C GLU A 77 12.44 16.36 6.43
N GLY A 78 11.15 16.08 6.17
CA GLY A 78 10.25 17.04 5.53
C GLY A 78 10.32 17.12 4.01
N GLU A 79 10.96 16.18 3.33
CA GLU A 79 11.00 16.14 1.87
C GLU A 79 9.62 15.77 1.28
N ARG A 80 9.16 16.51 0.28
CA ARG A 80 7.99 16.15 -0.52
C ARG A 80 8.36 15.13 -1.57
N LYS A 81 7.66 14.00 -1.60
CA LYS A 81 7.86 12.94 -2.59
C LYS A 81 6.57 12.63 -3.33
N GLN A 82 6.70 12.37 -4.62
CA GLN A 82 5.63 11.80 -5.42
C GLN A 82 5.62 10.29 -5.19
N VAL A 83 4.50 9.79 -4.69
CA VAL A 83 4.33 8.37 -4.34
C VAL A 83 3.01 7.83 -4.85
N THR A 84 2.89 6.52 -4.88
CA THR A 84 1.61 5.84 -4.94
C THR A 84 1.39 5.10 -3.62
N VAL A 85 0.24 5.35 -3.01
CA VAL A 85 -0.21 4.71 -1.78
C VAL A 85 -1.12 3.55 -2.15
N LEU A 86 -0.87 2.39 -1.59
CA LEU A 86 -1.72 1.19 -1.65
C LEU A 86 -2.34 0.95 -0.28
N PHE A 87 -3.66 0.82 -0.24
CA PHE A 87 -4.37 0.16 0.84
C PHE A 87 -4.87 -1.20 0.36
N ALA A 88 -4.70 -2.21 1.21
CA ALA A 88 -5.25 -3.54 1.01
C ALA A 88 -5.82 -4.05 2.33
N ASP A 89 -7.06 -4.53 2.32
CA ASP A 89 -7.82 -4.87 3.52
C ASP A 89 -8.67 -6.12 3.31
N VAL A 90 -8.96 -6.85 4.38
CA VAL A 90 -9.86 -8.02 4.36
C VAL A 90 -11.31 -7.56 4.40
N LYS A 91 -12.10 -7.96 3.43
CA LYS A 91 -13.54 -7.74 3.44
C LYS A 91 -14.21 -8.71 4.40
N GLY A 92 -14.91 -8.17 5.43
CA GLY A 92 -15.63 -9.01 6.40
C GLY A 92 -14.70 -9.67 7.42
N SER A 93 -13.63 -8.99 7.83
CA SER A 93 -12.67 -9.48 8.83
C SER A 93 -13.32 -9.80 10.18
N MET A 94 -14.37 -9.06 10.57
CA MET A 94 -15.12 -9.30 11.81
C MET A 94 -15.91 -10.61 11.74
N GLU A 95 -16.63 -10.85 10.64
CA GLU A 95 -17.38 -12.12 10.44
C GLU A 95 -16.42 -13.31 10.39
N LEU A 96 -15.23 -13.12 9.79
CA LEU A 96 -14.18 -14.13 9.79
C LEU A 96 -13.67 -14.41 11.20
N ALA A 97 -13.47 -13.37 12.01
CA ALA A 97 -13.03 -13.50 13.41
C ALA A 97 -14.08 -14.19 14.30
N GLU A 98 -15.38 -13.98 14.04
CA GLU A 98 -16.46 -14.64 14.75
C GLU A 98 -16.59 -16.12 14.37
N SER A 99 -16.20 -16.49 13.15
CA SER A 99 -16.32 -17.88 12.64
C SER A 99 -15.17 -18.79 13.03
N LEU A 100 -14.07 -18.25 13.58
CA LEU A 100 -12.84 -18.96 13.90
C LEU A 100 -12.47 -18.83 15.39
N ASP A 101 -11.75 -19.83 15.91
CA ASP A 101 -11.04 -19.64 17.17
C ASP A 101 -9.90 -18.62 16.98
N PRO A 102 -9.46 -17.92 18.07
CA PRO A 102 -8.46 -16.86 17.99
C PRO A 102 -7.13 -17.32 17.39
N GLU A 103 -6.72 -18.56 17.61
CA GLU A 103 -5.49 -19.13 17.10
C GLU A 103 -5.60 -19.40 15.59
N ALA A 104 -6.73 -19.92 15.12
CA ALA A 104 -6.97 -20.13 13.69
C ALA A 104 -7.06 -18.79 12.95
N PHE A 105 -7.78 -17.81 13.49
CA PHE A 105 -7.82 -16.46 12.95
C PHE A 105 -6.43 -15.84 12.86
N SER A 106 -5.63 -15.94 13.92
CA SER A 106 -4.25 -15.44 13.93
C SER A 106 -3.38 -16.08 12.85
N ARG A 107 -3.50 -17.40 12.62
CA ARG A 107 -2.76 -18.10 11.55
C ARG A 107 -3.19 -17.62 10.16
N VAL A 108 -4.50 -17.46 9.94
CA VAL A 108 -5.03 -16.97 8.66
C VAL A 108 -4.51 -15.57 8.37
N MET A 109 -4.61 -14.65 9.34
CA MET A 109 -4.15 -13.28 9.19
C MET A 109 -2.63 -13.16 9.05
N SER A 110 -1.86 -13.97 9.78
CA SER A 110 -0.39 -13.98 9.65
C SER A 110 0.05 -14.38 8.24
N ARG A 111 -0.60 -15.40 7.65
CA ARG A 111 -0.30 -15.79 6.25
C ARG A 111 -0.72 -14.72 5.25
N PHE A 112 -1.87 -14.09 5.46
CA PHE A 112 -2.32 -12.98 4.64
C PHE A 112 -1.34 -11.80 4.67
N PHE A 113 -0.90 -11.38 5.86
CA PHE A 113 0.10 -10.32 5.99
C PHE A 113 1.44 -10.66 5.35
N ALA A 114 1.87 -11.92 5.42
CA ALA A 114 3.06 -12.38 4.71
C ALA A 114 2.92 -12.22 3.19
N ILE A 115 1.78 -12.63 2.62
CA ILE A 115 1.48 -12.46 1.19
C ILE A 115 1.52 -10.98 0.80
N LEU A 116 0.88 -10.10 1.60
CA LEU A 116 0.86 -8.67 1.33
C LEU A 116 2.28 -8.07 1.35
N THR A 117 3.07 -8.42 2.37
CA THR A 117 4.43 -7.90 2.53
C THR A 117 5.33 -8.36 1.39
N GLU A 118 5.36 -9.66 1.11
CA GLU A 118 6.14 -10.25 0.02
C GLU A 118 5.78 -9.64 -1.35
N GLY A 119 4.46 -9.45 -1.60
CA GLY A 119 3.98 -8.88 -2.86
C GLY A 119 4.32 -7.40 -3.02
N VAL A 120 4.27 -6.62 -1.95
CA VAL A 120 4.68 -5.20 -1.97
C VAL A 120 6.20 -5.08 -2.19
N GLU A 121 7.01 -5.83 -1.43
CA GLU A 121 8.47 -5.80 -1.51
C GLU A 121 9.00 -6.28 -2.88
N ARG A 122 8.33 -7.24 -3.51
CA ARG A 122 8.68 -7.73 -4.85
C ARG A 122 8.73 -6.62 -5.91
N PHE A 123 7.91 -5.59 -5.76
CA PHE A 123 7.85 -4.43 -6.66
C PHE A 123 8.52 -3.18 -6.08
N GLU A 124 9.42 -3.37 -5.11
CA GLU A 124 10.16 -2.31 -4.43
C GLU A 124 9.25 -1.28 -3.72
N GLY A 125 8.08 -1.73 -3.27
CA GLY A 125 7.22 -1.00 -2.36
C GLY A 125 7.68 -1.16 -0.91
N PHE A 126 7.18 -0.30 -0.06
CA PHE A 126 7.47 -0.29 1.37
C PHE A 126 6.17 -0.37 2.17
N VAL A 127 6.04 -1.36 3.05
CA VAL A 127 4.89 -1.45 3.98
C VAL A 127 5.11 -0.46 5.11
N ASP A 128 4.32 0.62 5.12
CA ASP A 128 4.40 1.68 6.11
C ASP A 128 3.76 1.25 7.44
N LYS A 129 2.56 0.72 7.38
CA LYS A 129 1.86 0.27 8.59
C LYS A 129 0.85 -0.84 8.30
N PHE A 130 0.57 -1.61 9.36
CA PHE A 130 -0.55 -2.54 9.43
C PHE A 130 -1.76 -1.84 10.04
N THR A 131 -2.93 -1.96 9.40
CA THR A 131 -4.17 -1.25 9.78
C THR A 131 -5.15 -2.11 10.57
N GLY A 132 -4.66 -3.20 11.15
CA GLY A 132 -5.47 -4.17 11.90
C GLY A 132 -5.78 -5.40 11.06
N ASP A 133 -6.56 -5.27 10.02
CA ASP A 133 -6.96 -6.31 9.07
C ASP A 133 -6.42 -6.08 7.64
N GLY A 134 -5.53 -5.11 7.48
CA GLY A 134 -4.91 -4.75 6.22
C GLY A 134 -3.56 -4.07 6.35
N ILE A 135 -3.07 -3.50 5.25
CA ILE A 135 -1.84 -2.73 5.20
C ILE A 135 -2.02 -1.40 4.48
N MET A 136 -1.14 -0.47 4.81
CA MET A 136 -0.81 0.68 3.97
C MET A 136 0.63 0.53 3.47
N ALA A 137 0.82 0.63 2.16
CA ALA A 137 2.12 0.55 1.53
C ALA A 137 2.38 1.74 0.61
N LEU A 138 3.66 2.07 0.43
CA LEU A 138 4.14 3.19 -0.37
C LEU A 138 5.03 2.70 -1.50
N PHE A 139 4.87 3.27 -2.68
CA PHE A 139 5.75 3.10 -3.84
C PHE A 139 6.29 4.48 -4.21
N GLY A 140 7.61 4.59 -4.39
CA GLY A 140 8.30 5.88 -4.59
C GLY A 140 8.85 6.52 -3.32
N ALA A 141 8.67 5.86 -2.17
CA ALA A 141 9.30 6.18 -0.90
C ALA A 141 9.55 4.89 -0.11
N PRO A 142 10.62 4.81 0.66
CA PRO A 142 11.71 5.76 0.89
C PRO A 142 12.59 6.01 -0.34
N ILE A 143 12.67 5.04 -1.26
CA ILE A 143 13.44 5.14 -2.50
C ILE A 143 12.52 5.72 -3.57
N ALA A 144 12.96 6.81 -4.21
CA ALA A 144 12.22 7.44 -5.29
C ALA A 144 12.26 6.57 -6.56
N HIS A 145 11.11 6.36 -7.17
CA HIS A 145 10.94 5.67 -8.45
C HIS A 145 10.01 6.48 -9.35
N GLU A 146 10.46 6.80 -10.55
CA GLU A 146 9.61 7.51 -11.53
C GLU A 146 8.39 6.67 -11.94
N ASP A 147 8.53 5.34 -11.91
CA ASP A 147 7.50 4.37 -12.25
C ASP A 147 6.72 3.86 -11.03
N HIS A 148 6.66 4.66 -9.94
CA HIS A 148 5.99 4.27 -8.69
C HIS A 148 4.52 3.83 -8.89
N ALA A 149 3.77 4.47 -9.80
CA ALA A 149 2.39 4.13 -10.08
C ALA A 149 2.27 2.78 -10.81
N GLN A 150 3.17 2.51 -11.77
CA GLN A 150 3.20 1.24 -12.47
C GLN A 150 3.57 0.10 -11.51
N ARG A 151 4.59 0.28 -10.66
CA ARG A 151 4.98 -0.70 -9.63
C ARG A 151 3.84 -1.04 -8.69
N ALA A 152 3.10 -0.01 -8.23
CA ALA A 152 1.92 -0.20 -7.39
C ALA A 152 0.82 -1.00 -8.09
N CYS A 153 0.56 -0.73 -9.37
CA CYS A 153 -0.41 -1.50 -10.15
C CYS A 153 0.03 -2.95 -10.38
N TYR A 154 1.33 -3.20 -10.68
CA TYR A 154 1.87 -4.56 -10.76
C TYR A 154 1.75 -5.30 -9.43
N ALA A 155 2.09 -4.65 -8.33
CA ALA A 155 1.93 -5.21 -6.99
C ALA A 155 0.47 -5.57 -6.71
N ALA A 156 -0.48 -4.68 -7.00
CA ALA A 156 -1.90 -4.92 -6.78
C ALA A 156 -2.43 -6.10 -7.59
N LEU A 157 -2.04 -6.24 -8.86
CA LEU A 157 -2.41 -7.40 -9.69
C LEU A 157 -1.81 -8.70 -9.16
N HIS A 158 -0.53 -8.69 -8.79
CA HIS A 158 0.14 -9.83 -8.20
C HIS A 158 -0.52 -10.25 -6.88
N LEU A 159 -0.79 -9.29 -5.98
CA LEU A 159 -1.47 -9.53 -4.72
C LEU A 159 -2.86 -10.11 -4.93
N ARG A 160 -3.64 -9.57 -5.87
CA ARG A 160 -4.96 -10.12 -6.21
C ARG A 160 -4.88 -11.62 -6.56
N ASP A 161 -3.91 -11.99 -7.37
CA ASP A 161 -3.77 -13.37 -7.85
C ASP A 161 -3.26 -14.31 -6.74
N GLU A 162 -2.32 -13.86 -5.88
CA GLU A 162 -1.84 -14.63 -4.73
C GLU A 162 -2.93 -14.81 -3.67
N ILE A 163 -3.68 -13.75 -3.37
CA ILE A 163 -4.78 -13.79 -2.40
C ILE A 163 -5.92 -14.68 -2.91
N ALA A 164 -6.22 -14.66 -4.22
CA ALA A 164 -7.22 -15.55 -4.81
C ALA A 164 -6.82 -17.03 -4.66
N ARG A 165 -5.54 -17.37 -4.81
CA ARG A 165 -5.00 -18.71 -4.53
C ARG A 165 -5.18 -19.08 -3.07
N TYR A 166 -4.77 -18.20 -2.17
CA TYR A 166 -4.91 -18.40 -0.74
C TYR A 166 -6.38 -18.56 -0.31
N ALA A 167 -7.28 -17.72 -0.82
CA ALA A 167 -8.72 -17.84 -0.59
C ALA A 167 -9.28 -19.20 -1.05
N SER A 168 -8.80 -19.71 -2.20
CA SER A 168 -9.19 -21.02 -2.71
C SER A 168 -8.68 -22.17 -1.82
N GLU A 169 -7.50 -22.03 -1.24
CA GLU A 169 -6.95 -22.98 -0.26
C GLU A 169 -7.76 -22.98 1.02
N LEU A 170 -8.09 -21.82 1.59
CA LEU A 170 -8.92 -21.69 2.78
C LEU A 170 -10.33 -22.28 2.57
N LYS A 171 -10.92 -22.01 1.42
CA LYS A 171 -12.24 -22.57 1.08
C LYS A 171 -12.22 -24.09 1.02
N ARG A 172 -11.19 -24.70 0.40
CA ARG A 172 -11.06 -26.15 0.30
C ARG A 172 -10.74 -26.81 1.64
N ALA A 173 -9.85 -26.19 2.44
CA ALA A 173 -9.38 -26.79 3.69
C ALA A 173 -10.34 -26.60 4.85
N GLN A 174 -11.02 -25.45 4.92
CA GLN A 174 -11.78 -25.02 6.11
C GLN A 174 -13.19 -24.50 5.79
N GLY A 175 -13.59 -24.47 4.51
CA GLY A 175 -14.90 -23.92 4.09
C GLY A 175 -15.00 -22.39 4.21
N LEU A 176 -13.90 -21.70 4.51
CA LEU A 176 -13.89 -20.26 4.76
C LEU A 176 -13.92 -19.46 3.47
N SER A 177 -14.74 -18.41 3.44
CA SER A 177 -14.73 -17.40 2.40
C SER A 177 -13.79 -16.26 2.79
N PHE A 178 -12.82 -15.96 1.92
CA PHE A 178 -11.84 -14.90 2.14
C PHE A 178 -11.79 -13.98 0.92
N SER A 179 -11.94 -12.69 1.13
CA SER A 179 -11.89 -11.68 0.07
C SER A 179 -11.23 -10.40 0.56
N THR A 180 -10.64 -9.67 -0.36
CA THR A 180 -9.93 -8.43 -0.06
C THR A 180 -10.39 -7.30 -0.96
N ARG A 181 -10.15 -6.08 -0.52
CA ARG A 181 -10.31 -4.87 -1.32
C ARG A 181 -8.98 -4.16 -1.39
N MET A 182 -8.70 -3.53 -2.53
CA MET A 182 -7.50 -2.75 -2.71
C MET A 182 -7.81 -1.38 -3.30
N GLY A 183 -7.05 -0.38 -2.88
CA GLY A 183 -7.18 0.99 -3.38
C GLY A 183 -5.83 1.65 -3.61
N LEU A 184 -5.69 2.33 -4.75
CA LEU A 184 -4.47 3.05 -5.13
C LEU A 184 -4.76 4.53 -5.38
N ASN A 185 -3.91 5.39 -4.86
CA ASN A 185 -3.87 6.80 -5.22
C ASN A 185 -2.44 7.32 -5.29
N SER A 186 -2.17 8.15 -6.30
CA SER A 186 -0.86 8.78 -6.52
C SER A 186 -0.92 10.27 -6.22
N GLY A 187 0.12 10.79 -5.57
CA GLY A 187 0.24 12.21 -5.27
C GLY A 187 1.41 12.51 -4.33
N GLU A 188 1.51 13.76 -3.92
CA GLU A 188 2.54 14.20 -2.99
C GLU A 188 2.26 13.74 -1.56
N VAL A 189 3.32 13.33 -0.88
CA VAL A 189 3.35 13.12 0.57
C VAL A 189 4.58 13.82 1.16
N VAL A 190 4.46 14.26 2.40
CA VAL A 190 5.60 14.72 3.17
C VAL A 190 6.17 13.52 3.91
N VAL A 191 7.42 13.23 3.69
CA VAL A 191 8.15 12.14 4.32
C VAL A 191 8.91 12.70 5.51
N GLY A 192 8.63 12.19 6.71
CA GLY A 192 9.34 12.55 7.93
C GLY A 192 9.91 11.31 8.61
N THR A 193 11.11 11.41 9.17
CA THR A 193 11.66 10.40 10.07
C THR A 193 11.23 10.74 11.50
N ILE A 194 10.54 9.81 12.15
CA ILE A 194 10.17 9.97 13.58
C ILE A 194 10.99 8.95 14.38
N SER A 195 12.24 9.18 14.63
CA SER A 195 13.13 8.63 15.65
C SER A 195 14.47 8.06 15.17
N ASP A 196 15.43 7.99 16.10
CA ASP A 196 16.82 7.53 15.93
C ASP A 196 16.98 6.03 15.62
N ASP A 197 15.95 5.24 15.77
CA ASP A 197 15.91 3.85 15.33
C ASP A 197 15.38 3.77 13.90
N LEU A 198 15.95 2.95 13.04
CA LEU A 198 15.63 2.63 11.64
C LEU A 198 14.13 2.38 11.30
N ARG A 199 13.23 2.81 12.14
CA ARG A 199 11.79 2.87 11.97
C ARG A 199 11.44 4.21 11.36
N MET A 200 11.39 4.24 10.05
CA MET A 200 10.82 5.38 9.36
C MET A 200 9.31 5.31 9.50
N ASP A 201 8.77 5.97 10.52
CA ASP A 201 7.35 6.27 10.54
C ASP A 201 7.11 7.36 9.48
N TYR A 202 6.87 6.92 8.26
CA TYR A 202 6.38 7.81 7.21
C TYR A 202 4.99 8.25 7.62
N THR A 203 4.91 9.36 8.32
CA THR A 203 3.62 9.99 8.56
C THR A 203 3.17 10.64 7.25
N ALA A 204 2.79 9.81 6.29
CA ALA A 204 2.07 10.25 5.12
C ALA A 204 0.68 10.69 5.56
N GLN A 205 0.63 11.77 6.33
CA GLN A 205 -0.60 12.47 6.65
C GLN A 205 -0.89 13.40 5.50
N GLY A 206 -2.01 13.22 4.86
CA GLY A 206 -2.40 14.13 3.80
C GLY A 206 -3.52 13.59 2.94
N HIS A 207 -3.98 14.45 2.08
CA HIS A 207 -5.04 14.18 1.11
C HIS A 207 -4.75 12.93 0.25
N THR A 208 -3.49 12.72 -0.14
CA THR A 208 -3.04 11.58 -0.96
C THR A 208 -3.33 10.23 -0.31
N VAL A 209 -3.01 10.08 0.99
CA VAL A 209 -3.26 8.84 1.74
C VAL A 209 -4.76 8.62 1.94
N GLY A 210 -5.48 9.69 2.33
CA GLY A 210 -6.92 9.61 2.52
C GLY A 210 -7.68 9.21 1.25
N LEU A 211 -7.22 9.61 0.07
CA LEU A 211 -7.82 9.21 -1.20
C LEU A 211 -7.56 7.74 -1.53
N ALA A 212 -6.37 7.22 -1.27
CA ALA A 212 -6.06 5.80 -1.46
C ALA A 212 -6.96 4.91 -0.58
N GLN A 213 -7.15 5.29 0.69
CA GLN A 213 -8.06 4.57 1.58
C GLN A 213 -9.51 4.61 1.07
N ARG A 214 -9.93 5.72 0.46
CA ARG A 214 -11.27 5.80 -0.12
C ARG A 214 -11.44 4.94 -1.36
N MET A 215 -10.39 4.81 -2.18
CA MET A 215 -10.41 3.86 -3.31
C MET A 215 -10.59 2.42 -2.81
N GLU A 216 -9.88 2.05 -1.74
CA GLU A 216 -10.05 0.75 -1.10
C GLU A 216 -11.50 0.56 -0.59
N ASN A 217 -12.05 1.54 0.14
CA ASN A 217 -13.41 1.46 0.68
C ASN A 217 -14.50 1.37 -0.39
N LEU A 218 -14.29 1.95 -1.58
CA LEU A 218 -15.19 1.86 -2.73
C LEU A 218 -15.06 0.54 -3.49
N ALA A 219 -13.90 -0.11 -3.38
CA ALA A 219 -13.60 -1.31 -4.15
C ALA A 219 -14.54 -2.47 -3.79
N GLU A 220 -14.97 -3.19 -4.80
CA GLU A 220 -15.71 -4.44 -4.65
C GLU A 220 -14.78 -5.56 -4.17
N PRO A 221 -15.31 -6.62 -3.55
CA PRO A 221 -14.50 -7.76 -3.14
C PRO A 221 -13.62 -8.29 -4.28
N ASN A 222 -12.35 -8.53 -3.98
CA ASN A 222 -11.33 -9.04 -4.91
C ASN A 222 -11.02 -8.11 -6.11
N THR A 223 -11.30 -6.81 -5.96
CA THR A 223 -10.97 -5.79 -6.96
C THR A 223 -9.97 -4.78 -6.42
N CYS A 224 -9.37 -4.03 -7.34
CA CYS A 224 -8.51 -2.90 -7.03
C CYS A 224 -9.04 -1.66 -7.74
N PHE A 225 -9.39 -0.63 -6.97
CA PHE A 225 -9.80 0.65 -7.51
C PHE A 225 -8.65 1.65 -7.45
N VAL A 226 -8.54 2.45 -8.49
CA VAL A 226 -7.48 3.45 -8.64
C VAL A 226 -8.07 4.82 -8.92
N SER A 227 -7.45 5.87 -8.38
CA SER A 227 -7.82 7.25 -8.66
C SER A 227 -7.44 7.66 -10.07
N ALA A 228 -8.05 8.74 -10.58
CA ALA A 228 -7.69 9.34 -11.87
C ALA A 228 -6.20 9.69 -11.97
N ASN A 229 -5.57 10.14 -10.88
CA ASN A 229 -4.14 10.45 -10.86
C ASN A 229 -3.29 9.20 -11.12
N THR A 230 -3.59 8.10 -10.44
CA THR A 230 -2.90 6.83 -10.67
C THR A 230 -3.17 6.30 -12.07
N ALA A 231 -4.43 6.37 -12.52
CA ALA A 231 -4.82 5.93 -13.86
C ALA A 231 -4.05 6.69 -14.96
N ALA A 232 -3.88 8.01 -14.80
CA ALA A 232 -3.12 8.83 -15.75
C ALA A 232 -1.65 8.42 -15.83
N LEU A 233 -1.00 8.14 -14.68
CA LEU A 233 0.39 7.69 -14.61
C LEU A 233 0.58 6.27 -15.15
N ALA A 234 -0.42 5.39 -14.96
CA ALA A 234 -0.40 3.99 -15.38
C ALA A 234 -0.95 3.76 -16.81
N ARG A 235 -1.48 4.81 -17.45
CA ARG A 235 -2.11 4.73 -18.77
C ARG A 235 -1.21 4.07 -19.81
N GLY A 236 -1.78 3.11 -20.54
CA GLY A 236 -1.12 2.37 -21.62
C GLY A 236 -0.39 1.11 -21.15
N TYR A 237 -0.07 0.98 -19.86
CA TYR A 237 0.54 -0.23 -19.30
C TYR A 237 -0.49 -1.24 -18.79
N PHE A 238 -1.65 -0.76 -18.37
CA PHE A 238 -2.68 -1.56 -17.72
C PHE A 238 -4.02 -1.38 -18.40
N ASP A 239 -4.86 -2.40 -18.25
CA ASP A 239 -6.29 -2.35 -18.57
C ASP A 239 -7.02 -1.70 -17.39
N LEU A 240 -7.45 -0.46 -17.62
CA LEU A 240 -8.10 0.41 -16.65
C LEU A 240 -9.50 0.74 -17.15
N GLU A 241 -10.50 0.19 -16.50
CA GLU A 241 -11.90 0.46 -16.77
C GLU A 241 -12.33 1.74 -16.04
N ASP A 242 -12.82 2.73 -16.76
CA ASP A 242 -13.40 3.94 -16.18
C ASP A 242 -14.79 3.63 -15.61
N LEU A 243 -14.94 3.75 -14.29
CA LEU A 243 -16.21 3.54 -13.58
C LEU A 243 -17.02 4.82 -13.43
N GLY A 244 -16.51 5.96 -13.93
CA GLY A 244 -17.15 7.27 -13.83
C GLY A 244 -16.87 7.98 -12.50
N GLU A 245 -17.76 8.90 -12.17
CA GLU A 245 -17.62 9.81 -11.02
C GLU A 245 -18.29 9.25 -9.76
N PHE A 246 -17.55 9.26 -8.67
CA PHE A 246 -18.01 8.87 -7.34
C PHE A 246 -17.97 10.06 -6.37
N ARG A 247 -19.05 10.25 -5.62
CA ARG A 247 -19.04 11.16 -4.48
C ARG A 247 -18.42 10.47 -3.26
N VAL A 248 -17.33 11.03 -2.77
CA VAL A 248 -16.54 10.44 -1.71
C VAL A 248 -16.60 11.32 -0.46
N LYS A 249 -16.87 10.72 0.70
CA LYS A 249 -16.99 11.45 1.97
C LYS A 249 -15.71 12.24 2.27
N GLY A 250 -15.85 13.56 2.51
CA GLY A 250 -14.74 14.45 2.83
C GLY A 250 -13.95 14.96 1.61
N VAL A 251 -14.46 14.75 0.40
CA VAL A 251 -13.94 15.33 -0.84
C VAL A 251 -15.02 16.23 -1.45
N ALA A 252 -14.67 17.47 -1.74
CA ALA A 252 -15.64 18.48 -2.20
C ALA A 252 -16.22 18.16 -3.58
N ASN A 253 -15.38 17.67 -4.49
CA ASN A 253 -15.75 17.35 -5.86
C ASN A 253 -15.84 15.84 -6.09
N PRO A 254 -16.74 15.35 -6.96
CA PRO A 254 -16.74 13.96 -7.40
C PRO A 254 -15.37 13.56 -7.97
N MET A 255 -15.01 12.32 -7.80
CA MET A 255 -13.73 11.78 -8.27
C MET A 255 -13.98 10.70 -9.31
N HIS A 256 -13.23 10.75 -10.41
CA HIS A 256 -13.16 9.63 -11.33
C HIS A 256 -12.42 8.46 -10.71
N VAL A 257 -13.05 7.30 -10.77
CA VAL A 257 -12.56 6.04 -10.25
C VAL A 257 -12.39 5.05 -11.39
N HIS A 258 -11.30 4.32 -11.38
CA HIS A 258 -11.04 3.28 -12.38
C HIS A 258 -10.85 1.95 -11.69
N ARG A 259 -11.24 0.85 -12.34
CA ARG A 259 -10.94 -0.51 -11.92
C ARG A 259 -9.68 -0.99 -12.64
N LEU A 260 -8.75 -1.55 -11.89
CA LEU A 260 -7.55 -2.20 -12.44
C LEU A 260 -7.90 -3.66 -12.79
N ASN A 261 -8.17 -3.92 -14.07
CA ASN A 261 -8.58 -5.25 -14.54
C ASN A 261 -7.37 -6.17 -14.79
N GLY A 262 -6.30 -5.64 -15.37
CA GLY A 262 -5.16 -6.45 -15.75
C GLY A 262 -4.06 -5.68 -16.47
N MET A 263 -3.21 -6.44 -17.13
CA MET A 263 -2.18 -5.88 -18.00
C MET A 263 -2.79 -5.32 -19.28
N GLY A 264 -2.29 -4.18 -19.72
CA GLY A 264 -2.64 -3.61 -21.01
C GLY A 264 -1.98 -4.34 -22.19
N SER A 265 -2.36 -3.94 -23.40
CA SER A 265 -1.84 -4.53 -24.64
C SER A 265 -0.41 -4.09 -25.00
N SER A 266 0.06 -2.97 -24.46
CA SER A 266 1.40 -2.43 -24.72
C SER A 266 2.46 -3.23 -23.97
N ARG A 267 3.45 -3.73 -24.73
CA ARG A 267 4.54 -4.59 -24.19
C ARG A 267 5.81 -3.83 -23.82
N SER A 268 5.95 -2.59 -24.29
CA SER A 268 7.15 -1.79 -24.09
C SER A 268 6.82 -0.33 -23.77
N ARG A 269 7.79 0.38 -23.15
CA ARG A 269 7.69 1.83 -22.95
C ARG A 269 7.50 2.57 -24.28
N PHE A 270 8.10 2.05 -25.34
CA PHE A 270 7.97 2.63 -26.68
C PHE A 270 6.54 2.49 -27.21
N ASP A 271 5.89 1.33 -27.05
CA ASP A 271 4.48 1.12 -27.44
C ASP A 271 3.55 2.11 -26.73
N VAL A 272 3.78 2.32 -25.42
CA VAL A 272 3.02 3.31 -24.63
C VAL A 272 3.28 4.74 -25.13
N SER A 273 4.54 5.09 -25.41
CA SER A 273 4.86 6.41 -25.97
C SER A 273 4.26 6.61 -27.35
N ARG A 274 4.28 5.59 -28.18
CA ARG A 274 3.66 5.60 -29.52
C ARG A 274 2.15 5.79 -29.44
N SER A 275 1.47 5.11 -28.52
CA SER A 275 0.01 5.24 -28.33
C SER A 275 -0.40 6.63 -27.80
N ARG A 276 0.48 7.30 -27.07
CA ARG A 276 0.28 8.68 -26.56
C ARG A 276 0.57 9.76 -27.62
N GLY A 277 1.12 9.37 -28.76
CA GLY A 277 1.65 10.25 -29.80
C GLY A 277 3.13 10.59 -29.54
N LEU A 278 3.97 10.26 -30.51
CA LEU A 278 5.39 10.63 -30.45
C LEU A 278 5.55 12.12 -30.72
N SER A 279 6.43 12.79 -30.00
CA SER A 279 6.85 14.14 -30.33
C SER A 279 7.56 14.14 -31.69
N ARG A 280 7.39 15.24 -32.47
CA ARG A 280 8.09 15.38 -33.73
C ARG A 280 9.60 15.36 -33.48
N PHE A 281 10.29 14.43 -34.16
CA PHE A 281 11.73 14.37 -34.12
C PHE A 281 12.29 15.58 -34.88
N VAL A 282 13.11 16.39 -34.20
CA VAL A 282 13.67 17.62 -34.76
C VAL A 282 15.19 17.59 -34.64
N GLY A 283 15.89 17.95 -35.70
CA GLY A 283 17.33 17.89 -35.80
C GLY A 283 17.86 16.51 -36.23
N ARG A 284 19.18 16.35 -36.23
CA ARG A 284 19.86 15.09 -36.59
C ARG A 284 19.45 14.45 -37.93
N ALA A 285 19.11 15.29 -38.90
CA ALA A 285 18.64 14.82 -40.22
C ALA A 285 19.72 14.02 -40.98
N SER A 286 21.01 14.27 -40.72
CA SER A 286 22.14 13.49 -41.25
C SER A 286 22.17 12.10 -40.63
N ASP A 287 21.97 11.99 -39.31
CA ASP A 287 22.05 10.73 -38.59
C ASP A 287 20.88 9.84 -39.00
N LEU A 288 19.66 10.42 -39.16
CA LEU A 288 18.51 9.68 -39.67
C LEU A 288 18.75 9.13 -41.07
N ARG A 289 19.32 9.94 -42.01
CA ARG A 289 19.65 9.47 -43.32
C ARG A 289 20.63 8.30 -43.30
N THR A 290 21.65 8.37 -42.44
CA THR A 290 22.60 7.25 -42.27
C THR A 290 21.90 5.97 -41.82
N LEU A 291 20.90 6.06 -40.95
CA LEU A 291 20.11 4.91 -40.54
C LEU A 291 19.19 4.39 -41.64
N GLU A 292 18.58 5.28 -42.41
CA GLU A 292 17.72 4.95 -43.56
C GLU A 292 18.51 4.27 -44.66
N ASP A 293 19.69 4.82 -45.03
CA ASP A 293 20.60 4.24 -46.02
C ASP A 293 21.06 2.82 -45.60
N ALA A 294 21.39 2.61 -44.33
CA ALA A 294 21.77 1.33 -43.81
C ALA A 294 20.62 0.32 -43.81
N LEU A 295 19.39 0.76 -43.55
CA LEU A 295 18.18 -0.07 -43.64
C LEU A 295 17.96 -0.52 -45.10
N GLU A 296 18.09 0.37 -46.07
CA GLU A 296 17.96 0.05 -47.50
C GLU A 296 19.03 -0.96 -47.94
N GLN A 297 20.28 -0.80 -47.51
CA GLN A 297 21.36 -1.74 -47.79
C GLN A 297 21.07 -3.12 -47.18
N THR A 298 20.53 -3.15 -45.96
CA THR A 298 20.13 -4.41 -45.31
C THR A 298 19.00 -5.11 -46.07
N ALA A 299 18.01 -4.32 -46.53
CA ALA A 299 16.92 -4.84 -47.37
C ALA A 299 17.43 -5.40 -48.73
N ALA A 300 18.52 -4.84 -49.25
CA ALA A 300 19.21 -5.34 -50.47
C ALA A 300 20.09 -6.57 -50.21
N GLY A 301 20.13 -7.11 -49.00
CA GLY A 301 20.91 -8.29 -48.62
C GLY A 301 22.28 -7.99 -48.03
N ASN A 302 22.67 -6.73 -47.88
CA ASN A 302 23.94 -6.32 -47.28
C ASN A 302 23.76 -5.99 -45.80
N GLY A 303 24.03 -6.94 -44.92
CA GLY A 303 23.93 -6.76 -43.48
C GLY A 303 24.73 -5.55 -42.96
N GLN A 304 24.12 -4.71 -42.15
CA GLN A 304 24.73 -3.51 -41.57
C GLN A 304 24.73 -3.59 -40.03
N VAL A 305 25.78 -3.01 -39.40
CA VAL A 305 25.85 -2.85 -37.95
C VAL A 305 26.11 -1.38 -37.64
N ILE A 306 25.25 -0.76 -36.90
CA ILE A 306 25.35 0.66 -36.52
C ILE A 306 25.45 0.74 -35.00
N GLY A 307 26.49 1.43 -34.48
CA GLY A 307 26.62 1.76 -33.08
C GLY A 307 26.11 3.19 -32.84
N VAL A 308 25.18 3.34 -31.89
CA VAL A 308 24.76 4.66 -31.40
C VAL A 308 25.45 4.91 -30.06
N VAL A 309 26.26 5.96 -30.00
CA VAL A 309 26.95 6.37 -28.77
C VAL A 309 26.29 7.64 -28.27
N ALA A 310 25.82 7.62 -27.00
CA ALA A 310 25.19 8.75 -26.32
C ALA A 310 26.09 9.35 -25.25
#